data_4667b7ed22ede4321ae8ad21ca631e57
#
_entry.id   4667b7ed22ede4321ae8ad21ca631e57
#
_cell.length_a   1.000
_cell.length_b   1.000
_cell.length_c   1.000
_cell.angle_alpha   90.00
_cell.angle_beta   90.00
_cell.angle_gamma   90.00
#
_symmetry.space_group_name_H-M   'P 1'
#
loop_
_entity.id
_entity.type
_entity.pdbx_description
1 polymer ?
#
loop_
_entity_poly.entity_id
_entity_poly.type
_entity_poly.pdbx_seq_one_letter_code
_entity_poly.pdbx_strand_id
1 'polypeptide(L)'
;SIGQGEVTLTPLQIANLGATIANRGYFITPHVVKEVEGEALDTLYSKRRYTMVDRSHYDEVVQGMRAAVLGGTCRGANLPDIEVCGKTGTAQNRGKDHSAFMGFAPMNDPKIAIAVYVENGGFGAVYGVPIGRLMIEKYLKGQLSPEDEAMATEIQNRRIDYGIHER
;
A
#
# COMPACT_ATOMS: atom_id res chain seq x y z
N SER A 1 21.16 6.78 -3.70
CA SER A 1 19.76 7.15 -3.48
C SER A 1 19.17 6.33 -2.33
N ILE A 2 18.43 6.94 -1.45
CA ILE A 2 17.79 6.32 -0.28
C ILE A 2 16.25 6.32 -0.41
N GLY A 3 15.73 6.67 -1.59
CA GLY A 3 14.28 6.78 -1.82
C GLY A 3 13.64 8.05 -1.25
N GLN A 4 14.44 8.98 -0.75
CA GLN A 4 14.00 10.30 -0.28
C GLN A 4 14.72 11.38 -1.08
N GLY A 5 14.06 12.51 -1.31
CA GLY A 5 14.64 13.65 -2.02
C GLY A 5 13.61 14.50 -2.72
N GLU A 6 13.95 14.97 -3.91
CA GLU A 6 13.19 15.97 -4.66
C GLU A 6 11.87 15.43 -5.26
N VAL A 7 11.80 14.12 -5.49
CA VAL A 7 10.58 13.49 -6.04
C VAL A 7 9.60 13.24 -4.89
N THR A 8 8.54 14.03 -4.85
CA THR A 8 7.44 13.86 -3.89
C THR A 8 6.24 13.20 -4.55
N LEU A 9 5.62 12.27 -3.83
CA LEU A 9 4.45 11.53 -4.29
C LEU A 9 3.32 11.61 -3.26
N THR A 10 2.10 11.74 -3.74
CA THR A 10 0.92 11.59 -2.89
C THR A 10 0.68 10.11 -2.58
N PRO A 11 -0.02 9.75 -1.48
CA PRO A 11 -0.40 8.37 -1.21
C PRO A 11 -1.14 7.69 -2.38
N LEU A 12 -1.99 8.44 -3.10
CA LEU A 12 -2.68 7.93 -4.28
C LEU A 12 -1.71 7.54 -5.41
N GLN A 13 -0.66 8.35 -5.63
CA GLN A 13 0.37 8.02 -6.62
C GLN A 13 1.19 6.80 -6.21
N ILE A 14 1.47 6.63 -4.91
CA ILE A 14 2.14 5.44 -4.39
C ILE A 14 1.24 4.20 -4.55
N ALA A 15 -0.05 4.30 -4.28
CA ALA A 15 -1.01 3.22 -4.52
C ALA A 15 -1.08 2.85 -6.00
N ASN A 16 -1.08 3.85 -6.89
CA ASN A 16 -1.08 3.63 -8.34
C ASN A 16 0.23 2.99 -8.83
N LEU A 17 1.37 3.31 -8.22
CA LEU A 17 2.63 2.60 -8.46
C LEU A 17 2.50 1.12 -8.04
N GLY A 18 1.92 0.86 -6.87
CA GLY A 18 1.59 -0.49 -6.41
C GLY A 18 0.70 -1.24 -7.40
N ALA A 19 -0.35 -0.59 -7.92
CA ALA A 19 -1.23 -1.15 -8.94
C ALA A 19 -0.48 -1.42 -10.26
N THR A 20 0.43 -0.53 -10.66
CA THR A 20 1.25 -0.70 -11.86
C THR A 20 2.15 -1.94 -11.76
N ILE A 21 2.79 -2.14 -10.61
CA ILE A 21 3.62 -3.32 -10.33
C ILE A 21 2.76 -4.59 -10.30
N ALA A 22 1.62 -4.55 -9.60
CA ALA A 22 0.66 -5.64 -9.52
C ALA A 22 0.20 -6.11 -10.92
N ASN A 23 -0.08 -5.17 -11.80
CA ASN A 23 -0.52 -5.40 -13.18
C ASN A 23 0.62 -5.70 -14.16
N ARG A 24 1.86 -5.79 -13.69
CA ARG A 24 3.05 -6.03 -14.55
C ARG A 24 3.20 -4.99 -15.67
N GLY A 25 3.09 -3.71 -15.31
CA GLY A 25 3.49 -2.60 -16.17
C GLY A 25 2.35 -1.76 -16.77
N TYR A 26 1.11 -1.92 -16.31
CA TYR A 26 0.05 -0.98 -16.71
C TYR A 26 -0.75 -0.46 -15.50
N PHE A 27 -1.40 0.67 -15.69
CA PHE A 27 -2.35 1.23 -14.76
C PHE A 27 -3.53 1.86 -15.50
N ILE A 28 -4.61 2.08 -14.78
CA ILE A 28 -5.75 2.93 -15.18
C ILE A 28 -5.67 4.18 -14.32
N THR A 29 -5.94 5.34 -14.91
CA THR A 29 -5.94 6.61 -14.16
C THR A 29 -6.87 6.50 -12.95
N PRO A 30 -6.38 6.69 -11.71
CA PRO A 30 -7.20 6.61 -10.51
C PRO A 30 -8.37 7.60 -10.55
N HIS A 31 -9.56 7.11 -10.21
CA HIS A 31 -10.80 7.91 -10.17
C HIS A 31 -11.76 7.29 -9.16
N VAL A 32 -12.75 8.07 -8.72
CA VAL A 32 -13.74 7.64 -7.73
C VAL A 32 -15.11 7.31 -8.34
N VAL A 33 -15.39 7.83 -9.54
CA VAL A 33 -16.64 7.56 -10.25
C VAL A 33 -16.51 6.25 -11.01
N LYS A 34 -17.28 5.24 -10.65
CA LYS A 34 -17.25 3.94 -11.30
C LYS A 34 -18.04 3.95 -12.62
N GLU A 35 -19.20 4.55 -12.60
CA GLU A 35 -20.11 4.64 -13.76
C GLU A 35 -21.08 5.80 -13.55
N VAL A 36 -21.59 6.35 -14.65
CA VAL A 36 -22.68 7.31 -14.68
C VAL A 36 -23.79 6.70 -15.55
N GLU A 37 -25.03 6.67 -15.04
CA GLU A 37 -26.15 6.05 -15.75
C GLU A 37 -26.37 6.74 -17.10
N GLY A 38 -26.38 5.93 -18.16
CA GLY A 38 -26.58 6.40 -19.54
C GLY A 38 -25.36 7.04 -20.20
N GLU A 39 -24.21 7.09 -19.54
CA GLU A 39 -22.99 7.66 -20.10
C GLU A 39 -21.83 6.64 -20.10
N ALA A 40 -21.02 6.66 -21.17
CA ALA A 40 -19.79 5.89 -21.19
C ALA A 40 -18.71 6.59 -20.36
N LEU A 41 -17.96 5.83 -19.56
CA LEU A 41 -16.83 6.38 -18.83
C LEU A 41 -15.78 6.93 -19.83
N ASP A 42 -15.26 8.13 -19.55
CA ASP A 42 -14.20 8.73 -20.37
C ASP A 42 -13.03 7.76 -20.53
N THR A 43 -12.47 7.74 -21.72
CA THR A 43 -11.31 6.89 -22.06
C THR A 43 -10.10 7.17 -21.18
N LEU A 44 -9.97 8.36 -20.59
CA LEU A 44 -8.96 8.70 -19.59
C LEU A 44 -9.03 7.74 -18.39
N TYR A 45 -10.22 7.32 -17.99
CA TYR A 45 -10.49 6.50 -16.79
C TYR A 45 -10.78 5.03 -17.08
N SER A 46 -10.86 4.65 -18.36
CA SER A 46 -11.11 3.26 -18.76
C SER A 46 -9.93 2.61 -19.49
N LYS A 47 -9.08 3.40 -20.14
CA LYS A 47 -7.97 2.90 -20.95
C LYS A 47 -6.75 2.55 -20.13
N ARG A 48 -6.18 1.37 -20.37
CA ARG A 48 -4.89 0.97 -19.80
C ARG A 48 -3.76 1.85 -20.33
N ARG A 49 -2.93 2.35 -19.43
CA ARG A 49 -1.70 3.08 -19.73
C ARG A 49 -0.52 2.18 -19.40
N TYR A 50 0.36 1.97 -20.35
CA TYR A 50 1.53 1.11 -20.18
C TYR A 50 2.77 1.93 -19.88
N THR A 51 3.63 1.38 -19.02
CA THR A 51 4.96 1.93 -18.78
C THR A 51 5.92 1.56 -19.91
N MET A 52 7.09 2.21 -19.94
CA MET A 52 8.16 1.86 -20.88
C MET A 52 9.09 0.76 -20.35
N VAL A 53 8.79 0.21 -19.16
CA VAL A 53 9.57 -0.87 -18.53
C VAL A 53 9.08 -2.20 -19.08
N ASP A 54 10.00 -3.07 -19.47
CA ASP A 54 9.67 -4.42 -19.96
C ASP A 54 8.97 -5.23 -18.87
N ARG A 55 7.97 -6.01 -19.28
CA ARG A 55 7.15 -6.81 -18.37
C ARG A 55 7.96 -7.80 -17.52
N SER A 56 9.02 -8.37 -18.08
CA SER A 56 9.88 -9.34 -17.43
C SER A 56 10.51 -8.81 -16.13
N HIS A 57 10.80 -7.52 -16.06
CA HIS A 57 11.38 -6.90 -14.86
C HIS A 57 10.40 -6.79 -13.71
N TYR A 58 9.09 -6.77 -13.98
CA TYR A 58 8.09 -6.71 -12.91
C TYR A 58 8.00 -7.98 -12.10
N ASP A 59 8.23 -9.14 -12.70
CA ASP A 59 8.15 -10.41 -11.98
C ASP A 59 9.24 -10.51 -10.91
N GLU A 60 10.45 -10.02 -11.18
CA GLU A 60 11.53 -9.92 -10.19
C GLU A 60 11.16 -8.99 -9.03
N VAL A 61 10.59 -7.82 -9.35
CA VAL A 61 10.13 -6.85 -8.33
C VAL A 61 9.04 -7.46 -7.46
N VAL A 62 8.08 -8.15 -8.06
CA VAL A 62 6.97 -8.81 -7.34
C VAL A 62 7.48 -9.91 -6.42
N GLN A 63 8.44 -10.74 -6.88
CA GLN A 63 9.08 -11.74 -6.03
C GLN A 63 9.80 -11.08 -4.85
N GLY A 64 10.52 -9.98 -5.07
CA GLY A 64 11.16 -9.20 -4.01
C GLY A 64 10.14 -8.63 -3.01
N MET A 65 9.01 -8.11 -3.48
CA MET A 65 7.92 -7.63 -2.61
C MET A 65 7.25 -8.76 -1.84
N ARG A 66 7.11 -9.95 -2.42
CA ARG A 66 6.63 -11.15 -1.71
C ARG A 66 7.62 -11.60 -0.65
N ALA A 67 8.89 -11.67 -0.96
CA ALA A 67 9.95 -12.02 -0.01
C ALA A 67 10.01 -11.05 1.17
N ALA A 68 9.77 -9.76 0.96
CA ALA A 68 9.69 -8.76 2.02
C ALA A 68 8.55 -9.03 3.01
N VAL A 69 7.45 -9.63 2.56
CA VAL A 69 6.32 -10.06 3.41
C VAL A 69 6.60 -11.40 4.08
N LEU A 70 7.29 -12.33 3.41
CA LEU A 70 7.57 -13.64 4.00
C LEU A 70 8.61 -13.59 5.13
N GLY A 71 9.64 -12.80 5.00
CA GLY A 71 10.74 -12.77 5.97
C GLY A 71 11.40 -11.40 6.18
N GLY A 72 10.93 -10.35 5.48
CA GLY A 72 11.52 -9.02 5.54
C GLY A 72 10.78 -8.04 6.44
N THR A 73 10.93 -6.76 6.11
CA THR A 73 10.36 -5.64 6.89
C THR A 73 8.83 -5.56 6.83
N CYS A 74 8.20 -6.24 5.88
CA CYS A 74 6.75 -6.31 5.71
C CYS A 74 6.12 -7.58 6.32
N ARG A 75 6.85 -8.37 7.13
CA ARG A 75 6.35 -9.66 7.64
C ARG A 75 5.02 -9.56 8.38
N GLY A 76 4.73 -8.42 9.00
CA GLY A 76 3.44 -8.16 9.64
C GLY A 76 2.24 -8.10 8.68
N ALA A 77 2.47 -7.99 7.37
CA ALA A 77 1.41 -8.05 6.36
C ALA A 77 1.11 -9.47 5.86
N ASN A 78 1.82 -10.50 6.36
CA ASN A 78 1.59 -11.87 5.91
C ASN A 78 0.23 -12.38 6.39
N LEU A 79 -0.60 -12.81 5.46
CA LEU A 79 -1.89 -13.45 5.70
C LEU A 79 -1.78 -14.92 5.29
N PRO A 80 -2.36 -15.88 6.08
CA PRO A 80 -2.19 -17.31 5.80
C PRO A 80 -2.65 -17.74 4.41
N ASP A 81 -3.75 -17.18 3.95
CA ASP A 81 -4.51 -17.60 2.75
C ASP A 81 -4.42 -16.57 1.61
N ILE A 82 -3.67 -15.48 1.79
CA ILE A 82 -3.57 -14.40 0.81
C ILE A 82 -2.10 -14.08 0.59
N GLU A 83 -1.64 -14.21 -0.63
CA GLU A 83 -0.28 -13.84 -1.01
C GLU A 83 -0.16 -12.31 -1.13
N VAL A 84 0.14 -11.66 -0.02
CA VAL A 84 0.41 -10.22 0.01
C VAL A 84 1.81 -9.95 -0.50
N CYS A 85 1.96 -8.95 -1.36
CA CYS A 85 3.22 -8.37 -1.79
C CYS A 85 3.32 -6.94 -1.26
N GLY A 86 4.47 -6.53 -0.70
CA GLY A 86 4.56 -5.21 -0.11
C GLY A 86 5.98 -4.69 0.08
N LYS A 87 6.07 -3.39 0.33
CA LYS A 87 7.31 -2.67 0.65
C LYS A 87 7.04 -1.61 1.70
N THR A 88 7.85 -1.61 2.74
CA THR A 88 7.84 -0.52 3.75
C THR A 88 8.59 0.69 3.25
N GLY A 89 8.16 1.85 3.70
CA GLY A 89 8.90 3.11 3.63
C GLY A 89 9.00 3.74 5.02
N THR A 90 10.04 4.54 5.19
CA THR A 90 10.22 5.39 6.37
C THR A 90 10.72 6.73 5.86
N ALA A 91 9.89 7.75 5.93
CA ALA A 91 10.26 9.08 5.51
C ALA A 91 10.75 9.88 6.73
N GLN A 92 11.99 10.38 6.63
CA GLN A 92 12.61 11.15 7.72
C GLN A 92 11.89 12.48 7.93
N ASN A 93 11.74 12.87 9.18
CA ASN A 93 11.13 14.11 9.61
C ASN A 93 11.92 14.73 10.77
N ARG A 94 11.66 16.00 11.10
CA ARG A 94 12.29 16.69 12.24
C ARG A 94 11.91 16.10 13.61
N GLY A 95 10.75 15.45 13.69
CA GLY A 95 10.29 14.71 14.87
C GLY A 95 10.45 13.21 14.68
N LYS A 96 9.37 12.47 14.87
CA LYS A 96 9.32 11.05 14.52
C LYS A 96 9.16 10.92 13.01
N ASP A 97 9.80 9.91 12.43
CA ASP A 97 9.68 9.58 11.03
C ASP A 97 8.24 9.24 10.64
N HIS A 98 7.92 9.34 9.37
CA HIS A 98 6.61 8.94 8.85
C HIS A 98 6.62 7.47 8.44
N SER A 99 5.61 6.73 8.90
CA SER A 99 5.42 5.32 8.59
C SER A 99 4.72 5.16 7.24
N ALA A 100 5.32 4.44 6.32
CA ALA A 100 4.74 4.18 5.02
C ALA A 100 4.74 2.69 4.66
N PHE A 101 3.73 2.27 3.92
CA PHE A 101 3.61 0.94 3.35
C PHE A 101 2.92 1.04 1.99
N MET A 102 3.42 0.29 1.03
CA MET A 102 2.77 0.07 -0.26
C MET A 102 2.65 -1.44 -0.45
N GLY A 103 1.49 -1.91 -0.88
CA GLY A 103 1.28 -3.33 -1.11
C GLY A 103 0.14 -3.61 -2.06
N PHE A 104 0.03 -4.85 -2.47
CA PHE A 104 -1.08 -5.37 -3.25
C PHE A 104 -1.32 -6.85 -2.94
N ALA A 105 -2.50 -7.33 -3.26
CA ALA A 105 -2.87 -8.72 -3.07
C ALA A 105 -4.07 -9.13 -3.96
N PRO A 106 -4.20 -10.43 -4.27
CA PRO A 106 -3.16 -11.47 -4.19
C PRO A 106 -1.98 -11.21 -5.12
N MET A 107 -0.86 -11.91 -4.92
CA MET A 107 0.33 -11.83 -5.79
C MET A 107 0.01 -12.14 -7.25
N ASN A 108 -0.77 -13.20 -7.45
CA ASN A 108 -1.33 -13.55 -8.75
C ASN A 108 -2.80 -13.13 -8.79
N ASP A 109 -3.25 -12.58 -9.94
CA ASP A 109 -4.60 -12.01 -10.11
C ASP A 109 -4.95 -10.94 -9.06
N PRO A 110 -4.15 -9.86 -8.92
CA PRO A 110 -4.31 -8.86 -7.88
C PRO A 110 -5.68 -8.17 -7.95
N LYS A 111 -6.30 -7.96 -6.78
CA LYS A 111 -7.61 -7.35 -6.63
C LYS A 111 -7.57 -5.99 -5.95
N ILE A 112 -6.52 -5.73 -5.18
CA ILE A 112 -6.33 -4.48 -4.45
C ILE A 112 -4.86 -4.07 -4.46
N ALA A 113 -4.62 -2.78 -4.66
CA ALA A 113 -3.36 -2.12 -4.34
C ALA A 113 -3.62 -1.02 -3.33
N ILE A 114 -2.72 -0.87 -2.36
CA ILE A 114 -2.88 0.05 -1.25
C ILE A 114 -1.59 0.81 -0.97
N ALA A 115 -1.72 2.06 -0.57
CA ALA A 115 -0.68 2.82 0.10
C ALA A 115 -1.20 3.32 1.44
N VAL A 116 -0.39 3.16 2.47
CA VAL A 116 -0.64 3.67 3.82
C VAL A 116 0.47 4.65 4.17
N TYR A 117 0.10 5.81 4.64
CA TYR A 117 1.03 6.82 5.12
C TYR A 117 0.53 7.37 6.46
N VAL A 118 1.35 7.28 7.48
CA VAL A 118 1.03 7.75 8.84
C VAL A 118 2.10 8.72 9.30
N GLU A 119 1.73 9.98 9.41
CA GLU A 119 2.62 11.04 9.88
C GLU A 119 3.08 10.77 11.32
N ASN A 120 4.38 10.94 11.55
CA ASN A 120 5.02 10.69 12.86
C ASN A 120 4.80 9.27 13.42
N GLY A 121 4.44 8.31 12.54
CA GLY A 121 4.20 6.92 12.91
C GLY A 121 5.46 6.07 13.09
N GLY A 122 6.65 6.62 12.87
CA GLY A 122 7.91 5.90 12.95
C GLY A 122 8.15 4.97 11.77
N PHE A 123 8.69 3.79 12.03
CA PHE A 123 8.98 2.83 10.97
C PHE A 123 7.73 2.30 10.28
N GLY A 124 7.83 2.01 8.98
CA GLY A 124 6.72 1.46 8.18
C GLY A 124 6.08 0.20 8.78
N ALA A 125 6.86 -0.61 9.47
CA ALA A 125 6.37 -1.82 10.14
C ALA A 125 5.46 -1.54 11.35
N VAL A 126 5.48 -0.32 11.93
CA VAL A 126 4.74 0.01 13.16
C VAL A 126 3.27 0.32 12.89
N TYR A 127 2.97 1.10 11.85
CA TYR A 127 1.61 1.49 11.47
C TYR A 127 1.27 1.11 10.04
N GLY A 128 2.15 1.42 9.08
CA GLY A 128 1.87 1.22 7.66
C GLY A 128 1.54 -0.22 7.31
N VAL A 129 2.36 -1.15 7.77
CA VAL A 129 2.20 -2.59 7.51
C VAL A 129 0.95 -3.17 8.14
N PRO A 130 0.68 -3.02 9.46
CA PRO A 130 -0.51 -3.60 10.06
C PRO A 130 -1.80 -2.96 9.52
N ILE A 131 -1.85 -1.66 9.29
CA ILE A 131 -3.02 -1.02 8.67
C ILE A 131 -3.25 -1.59 7.25
N GLY A 132 -2.18 -1.73 6.46
CA GLY A 132 -2.26 -2.34 5.13
C GLY A 132 -2.79 -3.77 5.15
N ARG A 133 -2.32 -4.60 6.10
CA ARG A 133 -2.82 -5.97 6.33
C ARG A 133 -4.31 -5.97 6.59
N LEU A 134 -4.77 -5.19 7.56
CA LEU A 134 -6.17 -5.11 7.97
C LEU A 134 -7.08 -4.70 6.79
N MET A 135 -6.66 -3.70 6.03
CA MET A 135 -7.44 -3.23 4.88
C MET A 135 -7.48 -4.25 3.75
N ILE A 136 -6.37 -4.94 3.47
CA ILE A 136 -6.31 -6.02 2.47
C ILE A 136 -7.21 -7.18 2.89
N GLU A 137 -7.12 -7.64 4.14
CA GLU A 137 -7.96 -8.74 4.63
C GLU A 137 -9.44 -8.36 4.57
N LYS A 138 -9.80 -7.19 5.09
CA LYS A 138 -11.18 -6.70 5.08
C LYS A 138 -11.75 -6.60 3.67
N TYR A 139 -10.96 -6.09 2.72
CA TYR A 139 -11.41 -5.96 1.33
C TYR A 139 -11.63 -7.31 0.65
N LEU A 140 -10.70 -8.27 0.83
CA LEU A 140 -10.74 -9.55 0.14
C LEU A 140 -11.66 -10.58 0.79
N LYS A 141 -11.82 -10.55 2.11
CA LYS A 141 -12.65 -11.50 2.87
C LYS A 141 -13.99 -10.92 3.33
N GLY A 142 -14.18 -9.60 3.22
CA GLY A 142 -15.38 -8.91 3.72
C GLY A 142 -15.40 -8.71 5.23
N GLN A 143 -14.55 -9.41 5.98
CA GLN A 143 -14.42 -9.33 7.44
C GLN A 143 -12.97 -9.53 7.87
N LEU A 144 -12.65 -9.12 9.08
CA LEU A 144 -11.37 -9.41 9.71
C LEU A 144 -11.43 -10.75 10.44
N SER A 145 -10.29 -11.41 10.57
CA SER A 145 -10.11 -12.53 11.49
C SER A 145 -10.15 -12.04 12.94
N PRO A 146 -10.43 -12.89 13.95
CA PRO A 146 -10.40 -12.47 15.35
C PRO A 146 -9.05 -11.90 15.80
N GLU A 147 -7.95 -12.41 15.27
CA GLU A 147 -6.60 -11.86 15.50
C GLU A 147 -6.48 -10.42 14.96
N ASP A 148 -6.97 -10.20 13.74
CA ASP A 148 -6.89 -8.91 13.09
C ASP A 148 -7.91 -7.89 13.64
N GLU A 149 -9.04 -8.33 14.18
CA GLU A 149 -9.95 -7.46 14.95
C GLU A 149 -9.29 -6.95 16.24
N ALA A 150 -8.57 -7.83 16.94
CA ALA A 150 -7.80 -7.43 18.12
C ALA A 150 -6.68 -6.42 17.76
N MET A 151 -5.97 -6.68 16.66
CA MET A 151 -4.95 -5.76 16.13
C MET A 151 -5.56 -4.40 15.73
N ALA A 152 -6.72 -4.39 15.07
CA ALA A 152 -7.43 -3.17 14.69
C ALA A 152 -7.78 -2.34 15.93
N THR A 153 -8.28 -2.98 16.97
CA THR A 153 -8.61 -2.36 18.26
C THR A 153 -7.36 -1.77 18.93
N GLU A 154 -6.26 -2.50 18.92
CA GLU A 154 -4.99 -2.02 19.46
C GLU A 154 -4.50 -0.77 18.71
N ILE A 155 -4.50 -0.81 17.37
CA ILE A 155 -4.05 0.32 16.54
C ILE A 155 -4.95 1.55 16.76
N GLN A 156 -6.25 1.36 16.86
CA GLN A 156 -7.22 2.44 17.10
C GLN A 156 -6.95 3.15 18.43
N ASN A 157 -6.47 2.44 19.44
CA ASN A 157 -6.16 2.98 20.75
C ASN A 157 -4.75 3.57 20.87
N ARG A 158 -3.89 3.39 19.88
CA ARG A 158 -2.55 3.97 19.88
C ARG A 158 -2.62 5.49 19.72
N ARG A 159 -1.80 6.19 20.50
CA ARG A 159 -1.63 7.64 20.37
C ARG A 159 -0.31 7.94 19.66
N ILE A 160 -0.37 8.85 18.71
CA ILE A 160 0.82 9.39 18.04
C ILE A 160 1.19 10.68 18.72
N ASP A 161 2.40 10.75 19.25
CA ASP A 161 2.97 11.98 19.79
C ASP A 161 3.54 12.82 18.63
N TYR A 162 2.91 13.93 18.35
CA TYR A 162 3.34 14.86 17.29
C TYR A 162 4.43 15.82 17.75
N GLY A 163 4.88 15.75 19.02
CA GLY A 163 5.88 16.65 19.58
C GLY A 163 5.39 18.09 19.74
N ILE A 164 4.08 18.31 19.63
CA ILE A 164 3.44 19.60 19.91
C ILE A 164 3.19 19.65 21.42
N HIS A 165 4.20 20.07 22.17
CA HIS A 165 3.98 20.47 23.54
C HIS A 165 3.39 21.87 23.48
N GLU A 166 2.18 22.06 24.00
CA GLU A 166 1.63 23.38 24.27
C GLU A 166 2.66 24.17 25.08
N ARG A 167 3.06 25.31 24.56
CA ARG A 167 3.93 26.29 25.27
C ARG A 167 3.09 27.11 26.22
#